data_f4105ead21095e3abbd622568272eee3
#
_entry.id   f4105ead21095e3abbd622568272eee3
#
_cell.length_a   1.000
_cell.length_b   1.000
_cell.length_c   1.000
_cell.angle_alpha   90.00
_cell.angle_beta   90.00
_cell.angle_gamma   90.00
#
_symmetry.space_group_name_H-M   'P 1'
#
loop_
_entity.id
_entity.type
_entity.pdbx_description
1 polymer ?
#
loop_
_entity_poly.entity_id
_entity_poly.type
_entity_poly.pdbx_seq_one_letter_code
_entity_poly.pdbx_strand_id
1 'polypeptide(L)'
;VSGFSDEEWLKYDIFSQHPYEYCIAPKIMKELVNIMHNNRGICKRCFGLTADTNSFSYNSKKRFIKDNYPEINTEDIILVSSADMKVDVIKYIAERDGINLKECLLIEDTFQTIINTELAGICNLHISEASELLSDIKEYQINTRPRNYDLLIDMTGRLF
;
A
#
# COMPACT_ATOMS: atom_id res chain seq x y z
N VAL A 1 11.62 -34.28 9.40
CA VAL A 1 11.93 -32.95 9.97
C VAL A 1 11.27 -32.87 11.31
N SER A 2 11.98 -33.37 12.26
CA SER A 2 11.56 -33.55 13.63
C SER A 2 12.15 -32.44 14.48
N GLY A 3 11.35 -31.54 14.96
CA GLY A 3 11.86 -30.48 15.83
C GLY A 3 10.78 -29.76 16.61
N PHE A 4 9.54 -29.83 16.15
CA PHE A 4 8.44 -29.18 16.84
C PHE A 4 7.62 -30.15 17.65
N SER A 5 7.26 -29.78 18.88
CA SER A 5 6.24 -30.47 19.68
C SER A 5 4.86 -30.28 19.03
N ASP A 6 3.89 -31.12 19.45
CA ASP A 6 2.51 -30.99 18.95
C ASP A 6 1.91 -29.60 19.24
N GLU A 7 2.30 -29.00 20.36
CA GLU A 7 1.88 -27.62 20.71
C GLU A 7 2.48 -26.57 19.79
N GLU A 8 3.73 -26.72 19.38
CA GLU A 8 4.40 -25.83 18.44
C GLU A 8 3.84 -25.99 17.03
N TRP A 9 3.53 -27.23 16.61
CA TRP A 9 2.83 -27.49 15.36
C TRP A 9 1.44 -26.84 15.33
N LEU A 10 0.69 -26.95 16.43
CA LEU A 10 -0.63 -26.33 16.54
C LEU A 10 -0.53 -24.79 16.46
N LYS A 11 0.45 -24.19 17.15
CA LYS A 11 0.71 -22.74 17.06
C LYS A 11 1.09 -22.33 15.64
N TYR A 12 1.93 -23.11 14.98
CA TYR A 12 2.32 -22.85 13.59
C TYR A 12 1.12 -22.94 12.65
N ASP A 13 0.28 -23.93 12.81
CA ASP A 13 -0.93 -24.11 11.99
C ASP A 13 -1.93 -22.98 12.20
N ILE A 14 -2.20 -22.59 13.42
CA ILE A 14 -3.03 -21.43 13.75
C ILE A 14 -2.44 -20.15 13.14
N PHE A 15 -1.13 -19.94 13.29
CA PHE A 15 -0.44 -18.77 12.74
C PHE A 15 -0.47 -18.76 11.22
N SER A 16 -0.32 -19.91 10.56
CA SER A 16 -0.38 -20.02 9.10
C SER A 16 -1.78 -19.77 8.53
N GLN A 17 -2.82 -20.09 9.29
CA GLN A 17 -4.22 -19.81 8.91
C GLN A 17 -4.61 -18.33 9.10
N HIS A 18 -4.06 -17.69 10.13
CA HIS A 18 -4.38 -16.31 10.50
C HIS A 18 -3.11 -15.45 10.71
N PRO A 19 -2.22 -15.38 9.71
CA PRO A 19 -0.90 -14.78 9.90
C PRO A 19 -0.95 -13.29 10.24
N TYR A 20 -2.01 -12.60 9.89
CA TYR A 20 -2.15 -11.17 10.08
C TYR A 20 -2.84 -10.76 11.39
N GLU A 21 -3.39 -11.69 12.16
CA GLU A 21 -4.03 -11.38 13.44
C GLU A 21 -3.03 -10.84 14.49
N TYR A 22 -1.77 -11.23 14.36
CA TYR A 22 -0.69 -10.83 15.26
C TYR A 22 0.23 -9.76 14.66
N CYS A 23 -0.04 -9.32 13.44
CA CYS A 23 0.75 -8.28 12.80
C CYS A 23 0.38 -6.90 13.32
N ILE A 24 1.39 -6.07 13.49
CA ILE A 24 1.21 -4.66 13.87
C ILE A 24 1.49 -3.82 12.63
N ALA A 25 0.52 -3.02 12.22
CA ALA A 25 0.72 -2.08 11.13
C ALA A 25 1.68 -0.96 11.54
N PRO A 26 2.68 -0.63 10.71
CA PRO A 26 3.61 0.45 11.00
C PRO A 26 2.87 1.77 11.24
N LYS A 27 3.17 2.44 12.34
CA LYS A 27 2.54 3.73 12.70
C LYS A 27 2.70 4.76 11.59
N ILE A 28 3.88 4.79 10.98
CA ILE A 28 4.20 5.68 9.87
C ILE A 28 3.27 5.50 8.67
N MET A 29 2.93 4.26 8.34
CA MET A 29 2.02 3.96 7.24
C MET A 29 0.58 4.35 7.56
N LYS A 30 0.14 4.17 8.81
CA LYS A 30 -1.18 4.65 9.25
C LYS A 30 -1.30 6.16 9.12
N GLU A 31 -0.27 6.88 9.54
CA GLU A 31 -0.22 8.33 9.45
C GLU A 31 -0.18 8.82 8.01
N LEU A 32 0.62 8.17 7.16
CA LEU A 32 0.72 8.50 5.74
C LEU A 32 -0.62 8.29 5.03
N VAL A 33 -1.27 7.15 5.20
CA VAL A 33 -2.59 6.86 4.60
C VAL A 33 -3.63 7.87 5.08
N ASN A 34 -3.63 8.20 6.36
CA ASN A 34 -4.55 9.19 6.94
C ASN A 34 -4.37 10.58 6.33
N ILE A 35 -3.13 11.06 6.22
CA ILE A 35 -2.84 12.36 5.61
C ILE A 35 -3.23 12.38 4.14
N MET A 36 -2.88 11.36 3.39
CA MET A 36 -3.22 11.27 1.96
C MET A 36 -4.73 11.21 1.75
N HIS A 37 -5.44 10.41 2.54
CA HIS A 37 -6.90 10.31 2.44
C HIS A 37 -7.61 11.62 2.78
N ASN A 38 -7.17 12.30 3.82
CA ASN A 38 -7.79 13.56 4.28
C ASN A 38 -7.42 14.76 3.42
N ASN A 39 -6.49 14.59 2.49
CA ASN A 39 -6.04 15.65 1.60
C ASN A 39 -6.36 15.32 0.15
N ARG A 40 -7.59 15.63 -0.26
CA ARG A 40 -8.10 15.33 -1.61
C ARG A 40 -7.33 16.00 -2.73
N GLY A 41 -6.56 17.05 -2.43
CA GLY A 41 -5.65 17.67 -3.37
C GLY A 41 -4.39 16.83 -3.62
N ILE A 42 -3.98 16.01 -2.65
CA ILE A 42 -2.80 15.13 -2.76
C ILE A 42 -3.19 13.78 -3.35
N CYS A 43 -4.23 13.17 -2.79
CA CYS A 43 -4.63 11.82 -3.16
C CYS A 43 -6.14 11.73 -3.33
N LYS A 44 -6.59 11.34 -4.50
CA LYS A 44 -8.03 11.18 -4.78
C LYS A 44 -8.58 9.91 -4.14
N ARG A 45 -7.79 8.83 -4.14
CA ARG A 45 -8.22 7.52 -3.66
C ARG A 45 -7.02 6.68 -3.22
N CYS A 46 -7.14 6.04 -2.06
CA CYS A 46 -6.16 5.07 -1.56
C CYS A 46 -6.67 3.65 -1.74
N PHE A 47 -5.78 2.75 -2.14
CA PHE A 47 -6.07 1.34 -2.33
C PHE A 47 -5.17 0.49 -1.43
N GLY A 48 -5.70 -0.60 -0.92
CA GLY A 48 -4.93 -1.68 -0.31
C GLY A 48 -4.66 -2.76 -1.34
N LEU A 49 -3.51 -2.71 -2.01
CA LEU A 49 -3.13 -3.68 -3.03
C LEU A 49 -2.13 -4.69 -2.46
N THR A 50 -2.54 -5.94 -2.38
CA THR A 50 -1.72 -6.98 -1.75
C THR A 50 -1.78 -8.30 -2.50
N ALA A 51 -0.66 -9.02 -2.55
CA ALA A 51 -0.58 -10.35 -3.12
C ALA A 51 -0.74 -11.42 -2.06
N ASP A 52 -1.51 -12.45 -2.36
CA ASP A 52 -1.63 -13.64 -1.53
C ASP A 52 -1.97 -14.86 -2.38
N THR A 53 -1.16 -15.89 -2.26
CA THR A 53 -1.37 -17.18 -2.93
C THR A 53 -2.23 -18.14 -2.13
N ASN A 54 -2.51 -17.81 -0.87
CA ASN A 54 -3.22 -18.67 0.07
C ASN A 54 -4.59 -18.10 0.40
N SER A 55 -5.65 -18.80 -0.01
CA SER A 55 -7.03 -18.41 0.26
C SER A 55 -7.37 -18.29 1.76
N PHE A 56 -6.67 -19.01 2.63
CA PHE A 56 -6.90 -18.95 4.09
C PHE A 56 -6.40 -17.62 4.68
N SER A 57 -5.30 -17.10 4.20
CA SER A 57 -4.77 -15.81 4.66
C SER A 57 -5.50 -14.62 4.07
N TYR A 58 -6.25 -14.80 2.98
CA TYR A 58 -7.02 -13.75 2.31
C TYR A 58 -7.89 -12.95 3.27
N ASN A 59 -8.75 -13.62 4.03
CA ASN A 59 -9.67 -12.96 4.94
C ASN A 59 -8.95 -12.28 6.11
N SER A 60 -7.90 -12.91 6.63
CA SER A 60 -7.07 -12.35 7.68
C SER A 60 -6.37 -11.07 7.20
N LYS A 61 -5.81 -11.09 6.01
CA LYS A 61 -5.13 -9.95 5.39
C LYS A 61 -6.09 -8.80 5.09
N LYS A 62 -7.26 -9.11 4.54
CA LYS A 62 -8.29 -8.11 4.28
C LYS A 62 -8.79 -7.44 5.56
N ARG A 63 -8.99 -8.24 6.61
CA ARG A 63 -9.36 -7.73 7.93
C ARG A 63 -8.25 -6.84 8.50
N PHE A 64 -7.00 -7.28 8.43
CA PHE A 64 -5.85 -6.50 8.88
C PHE A 64 -5.80 -5.11 8.20
N ILE A 65 -5.98 -5.05 6.89
CA ILE A 65 -5.99 -3.77 6.16
C ILE A 65 -7.16 -2.91 6.64
N LYS A 66 -8.35 -3.47 6.72
CA LYS A 66 -9.55 -2.75 7.14
C LYS A 66 -9.44 -2.18 8.56
N ASP A 67 -8.90 -2.96 9.50
CA ASP A 67 -8.80 -2.58 10.91
C ASP A 67 -7.68 -1.54 11.13
N ASN A 68 -6.61 -1.59 10.35
CA ASN A 68 -5.46 -0.72 10.52
C ASN A 68 -5.48 0.53 9.63
N TYR A 69 -6.21 0.51 8.53
CA TYR A 69 -6.33 1.61 7.57
C TYR A 69 -7.81 1.86 7.26
N PRO A 70 -8.58 2.38 8.24
CA PRO A 70 -10.03 2.57 8.09
C PRO A 70 -10.42 3.57 7.00
N GLU A 71 -9.46 4.38 6.55
CA GLU A 71 -9.62 5.32 5.45
C GLU A 71 -9.78 4.61 4.09
N ILE A 72 -9.28 3.37 3.96
CA ILE A 72 -9.39 2.57 2.73
C ILE A 72 -10.76 1.89 2.72
N ASN A 73 -11.56 2.19 1.71
CA ASN A 73 -12.85 1.53 1.54
C ASN A 73 -12.68 0.03 1.31
N THR A 74 -13.64 -0.75 1.73
CA THR A 74 -13.57 -2.23 1.61
C THR A 74 -13.46 -2.68 0.15
N GLU A 75 -14.12 -1.98 -0.77
CA GLU A 75 -14.01 -2.23 -2.21
C GLU A 75 -12.66 -1.87 -2.83
N ASP A 76 -11.87 -1.07 -2.13
CA ASP A 76 -10.53 -0.66 -2.56
C ASP A 76 -9.42 -1.54 -1.98
N ILE A 77 -9.79 -2.58 -1.23
CA ILE A 77 -8.86 -3.63 -0.79
C ILE A 77 -8.85 -4.72 -1.86
N ILE A 78 -7.78 -4.72 -2.65
CA ILE A 78 -7.62 -5.60 -3.81
C ILE A 78 -6.56 -6.64 -3.49
N LEU A 79 -6.94 -7.91 -3.58
CA LEU A 79 -6.04 -9.03 -3.47
C LEU A 79 -5.77 -9.62 -4.84
N VAL A 80 -4.50 -9.88 -5.11
CA VAL A 80 -4.03 -10.56 -6.32
C VAL A 80 -3.36 -11.87 -5.94
N SER A 81 -3.36 -12.82 -6.85
CA SER A 81 -2.78 -14.15 -6.59
C SER A 81 -1.25 -14.16 -6.66
N SER A 82 -0.65 -13.14 -7.26
CA SER A 82 0.81 -13.00 -7.31
C SER A 82 1.22 -11.53 -7.33
N ALA A 83 2.46 -11.25 -6.92
CA ALA A 83 3.01 -9.89 -6.94
C ALA A 83 3.08 -9.31 -8.36
N ASP A 84 3.31 -10.14 -9.37
CA ASP A 84 3.41 -9.72 -10.77
C ASP A 84 2.10 -9.11 -11.30
N MET A 85 0.96 -9.54 -10.76
CA MET A 85 -0.35 -9.00 -11.13
C MET A 85 -0.59 -7.58 -10.62
N LYS A 86 0.19 -7.08 -9.69
CA LYS A 86 0.03 -5.72 -9.14
C LYS A 86 0.12 -4.65 -10.22
N VAL A 87 1.06 -4.80 -11.15
CA VAL A 87 1.24 -3.85 -12.27
C VAL A 87 -0.01 -3.77 -13.14
N ASP A 88 -0.57 -4.93 -13.51
CA ASP A 88 -1.75 -4.99 -14.37
C ASP A 88 -2.98 -4.41 -13.68
N VAL A 89 -3.13 -4.65 -12.38
CA VAL A 89 -4.21 -4.07 -11.57
C VAL A 89 -4.10 -2.54 -11.51
N ILE A 90 -2.89 -2.00 -11.29
CA ILE A 90 -2.69 -0.55 -11.27
C ILE A 90 -3.02 0.07 -12.63
N LYS A 91 -2.57 -0.55 -13.73
CA LYS A 91 -2.93 -0.11 -15.09
C LYS A 91 -4.44 -0.11 -15.33
N TYR A 92 -5.11 -1.19 -14.92
CA TYR A 92 -6.56 -1.29 -15.03
C TYR A 92 -7.28 -0.19 -14.25
N ILE A 93 -6.87 0.06 -12.99
CA ILE A 93 -7.46 1.12 -12.16
C ILE A 93 -7.22 2.49 -12.79
N ALA A 94 -6.00 2.76 -13.25
CA ALA A 94 -5.66 4.03 -13.90
C ALA A 94 -6.50 4.28 -15.16
N GLU A 95 -6.65 3.27 -16.01
CA GLU A 95 -7.49 3.35 -17.20
C GLU A 95 -8.96 3.58 -16.84
N ARG A 96 -9.50 2.78 -15.92
CA ARG A 96 -10.89 2.89 -15.46
C ARG A 96 -11.21 4.28 -14.91
N ASP A 97 -10.32 4.85 -14.13
CA ASP A 97 -10.52 6.11 -13.42
C ASP A 97 -10.01 7.32 -14.25
N GLY A 98 -9.45 7.09 -15.43
CA GLY A 98 -8.92 8.15 -16.30
C GLY A 98 -7.70 8.87 -15.72
N ILE A 99 -6.85 8.14 -15.02
CA ILE A 99 -5.66 8.65 -14.33
C ILE A 99 -4.42 8.24 -15.11
N ASN A 100 -3.43 9.13 -15.21
CA ASN A 100 -2.14 8.80 -15.81
C ASN A 100 -1.35 7.89 -14.86
N LEU A 101 -0.61 6.92 -15.40
CA LEU A 101 0.23 6.03 -14.59
C LEU A 101 1.25 6.76 -13.73
N LYS A 102 1.73 7.92 -14.19
CA LYS A 102 2.63 8.79 -13.42
C LYS A 102 1.98 9.46 -12.20
N GLU A 103 0.66 9.45 -12.15
CA GLU A 103 -0.12 9.95 -11.00
C GLU A 103 -0.46 8.82 -10.01
N CYS A 104 -0.06 7.58 -10.32
CA CYS A 104 -0.21 6.44 -9.44
C CYS A 104 1.08 6.25 -8.65
N LEU A 105 0.97 6.16 -7.33
CA LEU A 105 2.08 5.87 -6.43
C LEU A 105 1.86 4.52 -5.75
N LEU A 106 2.79 3.59 -5.95
CA LEU A 106 2.85 2.33 -5.21
C LEU A 106 3.89 2.45 -4.09
N ILE A 107 3.48 2.16 -2.85
CA ILE A 107 4.39 1.98 -1.73
C ILE A 107 4.51 0.48 -1.48
N GLU A 108 5.72 -0.06 -1.56
CA GLU A 108 5.98 -1.50 -1.63
C GLU A 108 7.21 -1.87 -0.79
N ASP A 109 7.23 -3.07 -0.26
CA ASP A 109 8.34 -3.62 0.51
C ASP A 109 9.23 -4.59 -0.30
N THR A 110 8.79 -4.98 -1.48
CA THR A 110 9.46 -5.96 -2.34
C THR A 110 10.15 -5.29 -3.52
N PHE A 111 11.48 -5.31 -3.56
CA PHE A 111 12.27 -4.67 -4.63
C PHE A 111 11.92 -5.17 -6.03
N GLN A 112 11.61 -6.44 -6.21
CA GLN A 112 11.23 -6.95 -7.53
C GLN A 112 9.94 -6.28 -8.03
N THR A 113 8.97 -6.06 -7.16
CA THR A 113 7.73 -5.35 -7.51
C THR A 113 8.00 -3.88 -7.84
N ILE A 114 8.92 -3.24 -7.12
CA ILE A 114 9.36 -1.87 -7.40
C ILE A 114 9.96 -1.78 -8.81
N ILE A 115 10.88 -2.67 -9.15
CA ILE A 115 11.49 -2.72 -10.49
C ILE A 115 10.42 -2.90 -11.57
N ASN A 116 9.49 -3.84 -11.38
CA ASN A 116 8.44 -4.12 -12.35
C ASN A 116 7.50 -2.91 -12.55
N THR A 117 7.17 -2.19 -11.49
CA THR A 117 6.33 -0.99 -11.56
C THR A 117 7.07 0.19 -12.20
N GLU A 118 8.34 0.36 -11.92
CA GLU A 118 9.19 1.37 -12.55
C GLU A 118 9.27 1.17 -14.07
N LEU A 119 9.53 -0.07 -14.51
CA LEU A 119 9.52 -0.42 -15.92
C LEU A 119 8.17 -0.18 -16.61
N ALA A 120 7.08 -0.25 -15.87
CA ALA A 120 5.74 0.04 -16.36
C ALA A 120 5.39 1.54 -16.37
N GLY A 121 6.27 2.42 -15.87
CA GLY A 121 6.04 3.86 -15.79
C GLY A 121 5.14 4.29 -14.63
N ILE A 122 5.01 3.45 -13.61
CA ILE A 122 4.26 3.73 -12.37
C ILE A 122 5.24 4.29 -11.34
N CYS A 123 4.86 5.38 -10.67
CA CYS A 123 5.65 5.91 -9.56
C CYS A 123 5.65 4.91 -8.39
N ASN A 124 6.78 4.73 -7.78
CA ASN A 124 6.91 3.79 -6.67
C ASN A 124 7.86 4.32 -5.60
N LEU A 125 7.72 3.76 -4.41
CA LEU A 125 8.54 4.09 -3.25
C LEU A 125 8.70 2.83 -2.40
N HIS A 126 9.92 2.57 -1.93
CA HIS A 126 10.12 1.51 -0.95
C HIS A 126 9.57 1.96 0.41
N ILE A 127 8.98 1.05 1.17
CA ILE A 127 8.36 1.35 2.46
C ILE A 127 9.32 2.01 3.47
N SER A 128 10.62 1.74 3.36
CA SER A 128 11.64 2.39 4.20
C SER A 128 11.75 3.90 4.00
N GLU A 129 11.28 4.40 2.86
CA GLU A 129 11.28 5.82 2.50
C GLU A 129 9.97 6.53 2.88
N ALA A 130 9.02 5.80 3.47
CA ALA A 130 7.70 6.33 3.84
C ALA A 130 7.79 7.50 4.85
N SER A 131 8.79 7.51 5.72
CA SER A 131 9.02 8.59 6.69
C SER A 131 9.46 9.88 6.00
N GLU A 132 10.28 9.78 4.97
CA GLU A 132 10.75 10.93 4.18
C GLU A 132 9.57 11.52 3.40
N LEU A 133 8.81 10.69 2.70
CA LEU A 133 7.59 11.11 2.03
C LEU A 133 6.61 11.81 2.97
N LEU A 134 6.38 11.26 4.16
CA LEU A 134 5.49 11.87 5.15
C LEU A 134 6.01 13.24 5.60
N SER A 135 7.32 13.37 5.82
CA SER A 135 7.97 14.64 6.18
C SER A 135 7.78 15.70 5.09
N ASP A 136 8.00 15.32 3.85
CA ASP A 136 7.86 16.20 2.69
C ASP A 136 6.42 16.68 2.50
N ILE A 137 5.44 15.78 2.65
CA ILE A 137 4.03 16.14 2.60
C ILE A 137 3.67 17.13 3.70
N LYS A 138 4.14 16.92 4.93
CA LYS A 138 3.91 17.84 6.05
C LYS A 138 4.54 19.20 5.81
N GLU A 139 5.76 19.24 5.34
CA GLU A 139 6.47 20.49 5.01
C GLU A 139 5.74 21.24 3.90
N TYR A 140 5.31 20.53 2.86
CA TYR A 140 4.51 21.11 1.79
C TYR A 140 3.20 21.71 2.32
N GLN A 141 2.49 21.03 3.18
CA GLN A 141 1.24 21.52 3.79
C GLN A 141 1.45 22.80 4.61
N ILE A 142 2.57 22.90 5.31
CA ILE A 142 2.92 24.09 6.11
C ILE A 142 3.24 25.28 5.19
N ASN A 143 4.04 25.07 4.15
CA ASN A 143 4.62 26.13 3.34
C ASN A 143 3.69 26.63 2.24
N THR A 144 2.79 25.80 1.71
CA THR A 144 2.05 26.12 0.51
C THR A 144 0.57 26.42 0.71
N ARG A 145 0.01 26.10 1.86
CA ARG A 145 -1.44 26.15 2.08
C ARG A 145 -2.22 25.94 0.78
N PRO A 146 -3.08 24.99 0.62
CA PRO A 146 -3.48 24.26 -0.58
C PRO A 146 -3.95 25.19 -1.71
N ARG A 147 -3.06 25.70 -2.50
CA ARG A 147 -3.40 26.54 -3.66
C ARG A 147 -2.96 25.97 -5.00
N ASN A 148 -2.23 24.88 -5.02
CA ASN A 148 -1.66 24.38 -6.26
C ASN A 148 -1.69 22.85 -6.32
N TYR A 149 -2.81 22.32 -6.82
CA TYR A 149 -3.00 20.89 -7.02
C TYR A 149 -1.99 20.32 -8.04
N ASP A 150 -1.52 21.13 -8.98
CA ASP A 150 -0.54 20.74 -9.98
C ASP A 150 0.82 20.40 -9.37
N LEU A 151 1.20 21.09 -8.30
CA LEU A 151 2.43 20.81 -7.57
C LEU A 151 2.40 19.47 -6.83
N LEU A 152 1.23 19.03 -6.40
CA LEU A 152 1.04 17.75 -5.69
C LEU A 152 1.12 16.56 -6.63
N ILE A 153 0.71 16.73 -7.86
CA ILE A 153 0.90 15.74 -8.92
C ILE A 153 2.39 15.61 -9.25
N ASP A 154 3.13 16.71 -9.28
CA ASP A 154 4.58 16.72 -9.44
C ASP A 154 5.30 16.09 -8.25
N MET A 155 4.82 16.26 -7.02
CA MET A 155 5.37 15.59 -5.85
C MET A 155 5.27 14.08 -5.94
N THR A 156 4.14 13.56 -6.41
CA THR A 156 3.97 12.11 -6.59
C THR A 156 4.78 11.54 -7.75
N GLY A 157 5.34 12.39 -8.61
CA GLY A 157 6.13 11.98 -9.77
C GLY A 157 7.60 12.36 -9.77
N ARG A 158 8.08 13.31 -8.94
CA ARG A 158 9.41 13.92 -9.10
C ARG A 158 10.12 14.39 -7.84
N LEU A 159 9.47 14.42 -6.74
CA LEU A 159 10.06 14.95 -5.51
C LEU A 159 10.99 13.98 -4.85
N PHE A 160 11.15 12.98 -5.50
CA PHE A 160 11.92 11.91 -4.92
C PHE A 160 13.02 11.57 -5.86
#